data_94a0b460d5c267e020077c178e0fdb86
#
_entry.id   94a0b460d5c267e020077c178e0fdb86
#
_cell.length_a   1.000
_cell.length_b   1.000
_cell.length_c   1.000
_cell.angle_alpha   90.00
_cell.angle_beta   90.00
_cell.angle_gamma   90.00
#
_symmetry.space_group_name_H-M   'P 1'
#
loop_
_entity.id
_entity.type
_entity.pdbx_description
1 polymer ?
#
loop_
_entity_poly.entity_id
_entity_poly.type
_entity_poly.pdbx_seq_one_letter_code
_entity_poly.pdbx_strand_id
1 'polypeptide(L)'
;MAMTLRCDRAPAWAQLQSSFETAGRQFDVRHAFVDDPGRFARFSQEAPYVFADLSKNLIDARTEELLLELARECGLEAHRDAMFAGEHINNTEDRAVLHTLLRAPADAPTGPKTAHELREVHATLDAMLAYAERVSADHTITDVVNIGIGGSDLGPQMAVLALAEFAAPGKRFHFVSNVDGHELAGVLQGLAPEHTLFLIASKTFTTAETMTNALSAKRWYEQSGGTDIAGHFAALTTNVEAAKKFGIDTTFGFWDWVGGRYSLWSAIGLPIALAIGADGFRRLLAGAHAMDEHFRTAPLAQNLPVRLGLLDVWYRNFHKFTSRSIAPYHSALKRVPAYLQQLEMESNGKQVDASGKPVAFGTSPVLWGEPGTNGQHAYFQMLHQGTDVIPLEFVAVRDASHDLEGHHPKLLANALAQAQALMVGKLDEGGHKNFPGNRPSTFFVFEKLTPESLGAFLAMYEHRVFTSGALWGINSFDQWGVELGKVLAKDIEPRLASGDVMGLDASTAGLLKRLGS
;
A
#
# COMPACT_ATOMS: atom_id res chain seq x y z
N MET A 1 -1.21 7.84 27.68
CA MET A 1 -1.17 8.62 26.42
C MET A 1 -1.75 9.98 26.67
N ALA A 2 -1.04 11.07 26.32
CA ALA A 2 -1.68 12.37 26.21
C ALA A 2 -2.80 12.26 25.18
N MET A 3 -4.02 12.69 25.51
CA MET A 3 -5.13 12.72 24.56
C MET A 3 -4.75 13.67 23.42
N THR A 4 -4.44 13.14 22.25
CA THR A 4 -4.25 13.92 21.04
C THR A 4 -5.58 14.57 20.66
N LEU A 5 -5.54 15.84 20.31
CA LEU A 5 -6.75 16.56 19.90
C LEU A 5 -7.15 16.07 18.49
N ARG A 6 -8.40 15.65 18.31
CA ARG A 6 -8.93 15.29 16.99
C ARG A 6 -9.06 16.54 16.13
N CYS A 7 -8.73 16.44 14.84
CA CYS A 7 -8.61 17.59 13.94
C CYS A 7 -9.83 18.53 13.95
N ASP A 8 -11.07 18.02 13.99
CA ASP A 8 -12.31 18.81 13.98
C ASP A 8 -12.54 19.63 15.26
N ARG A 9 -11.70 19.44 16.28
CA ARG A 9 -11.72 20.18 17.55
C ARG A 9 -10.57 21.16 17.70
N ALA A 10 -9.65 21.15 16.77
CA ALA A 10 -8.48 22.01 16.76
C ALA A 10 -8.86 23.41 16.29
N PRO A 11 -8.34 24.50 16.92
CA PRO A 11 -8.53 25.87 16.46
C PRO A 11 -8.17 26.09 14.99
N ALA A 12 -7.07 25.49 14.51
CA ALA A 12 -6.64 25.58 13.12
C ALA A 12 -7.68 24.99 12.14
N TRP A 13 -8.48 24.00 12.54
CA TRP A 13 -9.56 23.49 11.71
C TRP A 13 -10.62 24.55 11.38
N ALA A 14 -11.05 25.33 12.37
CA ALA A 14 -12.00 26.41 12.16
C ALA A 14 -11.42 27.52 11.26
N GLN A 15 -10.11 27.80 11.40
CA GLN A 15 -9.41 28.76 10.53
C GLN A 15 -9.30 28.24 9.09
N LEU A 16 -9.01 26.95 8.90
CA LEU A 16 -9.01 26.29 7.59
C LEU A 16 -10.41 26.33 6.95
N GLN A 17 -11.46 26.07 7.72
CA GLN A 17 -12.83 26.15 7.23
C GLN A 17 -13.15 27.58 6.75
N SER A 18 -12.82 28.60 7.54
CA SER A 18 -13.01 30.01 7.16
C SER A 18 -12.18 30.38 5.92
N SER A 19 -10.92 29.96 5.88
CA SER A 19 -10.03 30.20 4.72
C SER A 19 -10.57 29.51 3.46
N PHE A 20 -11.07 28.29 3.57
CA PHE A 20 -11.68 27.57 2.46
C PHE A 20 -12.92 28.29 1.91
N GLU A 21 -13.81 28.76 2.79
CA GLU A 21 -15.05 29.46 2.40
C GLU A 21 -14.79 30.81 1.75
N THR A 22 -13.75 31.52 2.18
CA THR A 22 -13.42 32.86 1.68
C THR A 22 -12.57 32.84 0.41
N ALA A 23 -11.62 31.92 0.31
CA ALA A 23 -10.64 31.88 -0.80
C ALA A 23 -10.44 30.47 -1.39
N GLY A 24 -10.34 29.44 -0.57
CA GLY A 24 -9.94 28.10 -1.00
C GLY A 24 -10.90 27.46 -1.98
N ARG A 25 -12.21 27.69 -1.84
CA ARG A 25 -13.24 27.18 -2.77
C ARG A 25 -13.08 27.69 -4.20
N GLN A 26 -12.58 28.92 -4.35
CA GLN A 26 -12.37 29.58 -5.65
C GLN A 26 -10.91 29.57 -6.07
N PHE A 27 -10.04 28.88 -5.33
CA PHE A 27 -8.62 28.82 -5.63
C PHE A 27 -8.37 28.25 -7.04
N ASP A 28 -7.63 28.99 -7.82
CA ASP A 28 -7.25 28.58 -9.18
C ASP A 28 -5.72 28.48 -9.27
N VAL A 29 -5.24 27.24 -9.42
CA VAL A 29 -3.80 26.96 -9.50
C VAL A 29 -3.13 27.65 -10.70
N ARG A 30 -3.87 27.96 -11.76
CA ARG A 30 -3.35 28.70 -12.95
C ARG A 30 -2.93 30.11 -12.56
N HIS A 31 -3.78 30.81 -11.82
CA HIS A 31 -3.48 32.14 -11.30
C HIS A 31 -2.36 32.09 -10.27
N ALA A 32 -2.35 31.06 -9.40
CA ALA A 32 -1.32 30.91 -8.40
C ALA A 32 0.11 30.80 -8.97
N PHE A 33 0.29 30.26 -10.18
CA PHE A 33 1.57 30.27 -10.89
C PHE A 33 1.93 31.62 -11.49
N VAL A 34 0.94 32.46 -11.82
CA VAL A 34 1.17 33.84 -12.28
C VAL A 34 1.54 34.74 -11.12
N ASP A 35 0.84 34.61 -10.00
CA ASP A 35 1.00 35.45 -8.81
C ASP A 35 2.26 35.10 -8.02
N ASP A 36 2.69 33.82 -8.04
CA ASP A 36 3.92 33.34 -7.38
C ASP A 36 4.83 32.62 -8.39
N PRO A 37 5.76 33.31 -9.06
CA PRO A 37 6.73 32.67 -9.95
C PRO A 37 7.66 31.66 -9.23
N GLY A 38 7.80 31.77 -7.90
CA GLY A 38 8.55 30.83 -7.06
C GLY A 38 7.76 29.60 -6.62
N ARG A 39 6.49 29.44 -7.04
CA ARG A 39 5.57 28.40 -6.58
C ARG A 39 6.13 26.99 -6.76
N PHE A 40 6.76 26.70 -7.89
CA PHE A 40 7.39 25.39 -8.10
C PHE A 40 8.43 25.09 -7.02
N ALA A 41 9.37 26.01 -6.78
CA ALA A 41 10.42 25.82 -5.77
C ALA A 41 9.86 25.71 -4.33
N ARG A 42 8.77 26.44 -4.02
CA ARG A 42 8.11 26.42 -2.71
C ARG A 42 7.41 25.09 -2.43
N PHE A 43 6.74 24.55 -3.44
CA PHE A 43 5.88 23.36 -3.28
C PHE A 43 6.51 22.08 -3.84
N SER A 44 7.77 22.11 -4.27
CA SER A 44 8.53 20.92 -4.58
C SER A 44 9.57 20.62 -3.51
N GLN A 45 9.95 19.36 -3.38
CA GLN A 45 11.01 18.96 -2.46
C GLN A 45 11.67 17.64 -2.83
N GLU A 46 12.91 17.49 -2.42
CA GLU A 46 13.62 16.23 -2.37
C GLU A 46 13.28 15.48 -1.07
N ALA A 47 13.10 14.19 -1.18
CA ALA A 47 13.06 13.26 -0.07
C ALA A 47 13.91 12.02 -0.45
N PRO A 48 14.22 11.10 0.48
CA PRO A 48 15.04 9.96 0.13
C PRO A 48 14.54 9.21 -1.10
N TYR A 49 15.34 9.16 -2.16
CA TYR A 49 15.08 8.50 -3.45
C TYR A 49 13.86 8.99 -4.24
N VAL A 50 13.22 10.08 -3.86
CA VAL A 50 12.07 10.63 -4.57
C VAL A 50 12.08 12.16 -4.57
N PHE A 51 11.90 12.76 -5.75
CA PHE A 51 11.52 14.17 -5.86
C PHE A 51 10.00 14.26 -5.97
N ALA A 52 9.39 15.23 -5.30
CA ALA A 52 7.95 15.47 -5.35
C ALA A 52 7.63 16.93 -5.71
N ASP A 53 6.82 17.11 -6.75
CA ASP A 53 6.21 18.39 -7.10
C ASP A 53 4.75 18.43 -6.66
N LEU A 54 4.46 19.23 -5.65
CA LEU A 54 3.13 19.50 -5.12
C LEU A 54 2.56 20.82 -5.66
N SER A 55 3.27 21.52 -6.54
CA SER A 55 2.92 22.88 -6.96
C SER A 55 1.61 22.99 -7.73
N LYS A 56 1.13 21.89 -8.32
CA LYS A 56 -0.15 21.85 -9.04
C LYS A 56 -1.33 21.45 -8.14
N ASN A 57 -1.15 21.41 -6.82
CA ASN A 57 -2.25 21.18 -5.87
C ASN A 57 -3.00 22.49 -5.56
N LEU A 58 -4.27 22.35 -5.15
CA LEU A 58 -5.15 23.48 -4.79
C LEU A 58 -4.83 23.99 -3.37
N ILE A 59 -3.62 24.49 -3.19
CA ILE A 59 -3.08 24.95 -1.91
C ILE A 59 -2.22 26.20 -2.14
N ASP A 60 -2.32 27.15 -1.22
CA ASP A 60 -1.43 28.30 -1.11
C ASP A 60 -0.57 28.23 0.17
N ALA A 61 0.36 29.16 0.34
CA ALA A 61 1.24 29.20 1.50
C ALA A 61 0.46 29.35 2.81
N ARG A 62 -0.62 30.14 2.81
CA ARG A 62 -1.44 30.32 4.03
C ARG A 62 -2.19 29.05 4.42
N THR A 63 -2.73 28.34 3.46
CA THR A 63 -3.38 27.06 3.69
C THR A 63 -2.37 26.03 4.22
N GLU A 64 -1.16 25.98 3.65
CA GLU A 64 -0.10 25.08 4.12
C GLU A 64 0.30 25.40 5.58
N GLU A 65 0.47 26.68 5.92
CA GLU A 65 0.73 27.11 7.30
C GLU A 65 -0.35 26.64 8.27
N LEU A 66 -1.62 26.81 7.93
CA LEU A 66 -2.74 26.37 8.76
C LEU A 66 -2.83 24.84 8.89
N LEU A 67 -2.50 24.11 7.84
CA LEU A 67 -2.43 22.64 7.88
C LEU A 67 -1.27 22.16 8.77
N LEU A 68 -0.14 22.83 8.74
CA LEU A 68 0.99 22.57 9.64
C LEU A 68 0.65 22.90 11.09
N GLU A 69 -0.11 23.99 11.32
CA GLU A 69 -0.64 24.32 12.64
C GLU A 69 -1.59 23.24 13.15
N LEU A 70 -2.51 22.78 12.30
CA LEU A 70 -3.41 21.66 12.61
C LEU A 70 -2.63 20.41 13.03
N ALA A 71 -1.55 20.07 12.32
CA ALA A 71 -0.69 18.94 12.69
C ALA A 71 -0.09 19.09 14.10
N ARG A 72 0.39 20.28 14.45
CA ARG A 72 0.93 20.57 15.79
C ARG A 72 -0.14 20.49 16.87
N GLU A 73 -1.30 21.12 16.65
CA GLU A 73 -2.43 21.10 17.59
C GLU A 73 -2.98 19.68 17.81
N CYS A 74 -2.97 18.82 16.79
CA CYS A 74 -3.32 17.41 16.90
C CYS A 74 -2.22 16.55 17.53
N GLY A 75 -1.04 17.10 17.82
CA GLY A 75 0.06 16.38 18.45
C GLY A 75 0.70 15.31 17.56
N LEU A 76 0.76 15.55 16.22
CA LEU A 76 1.28 14.58 15.26
C LEU A 76 2.68 14.09 15.62
N GLU A 77 3.59 14.99 16.03
CA GLU A 77 4.96 14.63 16.41
C GLU A 77 4.99 13.67 17.60
N ALA A 78 4.21 13.95 18.64
CA ALA A 78 4.11 13.06 19.81
C ALA A 78 3.52 11.69 19.44
N HIS A 79 2.57 11.64 18.51
CA HIS A 79 1.98 10.38 18.03
C HIS A 79 2.97 9.56 17.21
N ARG A 80 3.73 10.22 16.34
CA ARG A 80 4.85 9.66 15.60
C ARG A 80 5.90 9.06 16.54
N ASP A 81 6.35 9.88 17.50
CA ASP A 81 7.39 9.47 18.45
C ASP A 81 6.93 8.29 19.31
N ALA A 82 5.65 8.23 19.68
CA ALA A 82 5.04 7.08 20.37
C ALA A 82 5.09 5.79 19.52
N MET A 83 4.84 5.90 18.21
CA MET A 83 4.96 4.76 17.28
C MET A 83 6.39 4.23 17.26
N PHE A 84 7.37 5.09 17.04
CA PHE A 84 8.79 4.68 17.01
C PHE A 84 9.31 4.17 18.35
N ALA A 85 8.74 4.65 19.47
CA ALA A 85 9.07 4.18 20.81
C ALA A 85 8.44 2.83 21.18
N GLY A 86 7.59 2.26 20.34
CA GLY A 86 6.89 1.00 20.59
C GLY A 86 5.75 1.12 21.60
N GLU A 87 5.13 2.29 21.71
CA GLU A 87 3.92 2.45 22.48
C GLU A 87 2.73 1.72 21.79
N HIS A 88 1.75 1.25 22.58
CA HIS A 88 0.59 0.54 22.05
C HIS A 88 -0.40 1.52 21.40
N ILE A 89 -0.03 2.08 20.26
CA ILE A 89 -0.87 3.02 19.52
C ILE A 89 -2.02 2.34 18.76
N ASN A 90 -1.95 1.05 18.49
CA ASN A 90 -3.09 0.25 18.04
C ASN A 90 -3.91 -0.15 19.27
N ASN A 91 -4.70 0.80 19.77
CA ASN A 91 -5.38 0.69 21.06
C ASN A 91 -6.58 -0.27 21.05
N THR A 92 -7.16 -0.58 19.89
CA THR A 92 -8.31 -1.53 19.80
C THR A 92 -7.89 -2.98 19.89
N GLU A 93 -6.63 -3.30 19.63
CA GLU A 93 -6.03 -4.62 19.75
C GLU A 93 -4.96 -4.67 20.86
N ASP A 94 -4.71 -3.56 21.55
CA ASP A 94 -3.66 -3.38 22.58
C ASP A 94 -2.28 -3.82 22.10
N ARG A 95 -1.84 -3.29 20.93
CA ARG A 95 -0.57 -3.67 20.30
C ARG A 95 0.28 -2.45 19.98
N ALA A 96 1.59 -2.64 20.03
CA ALA A 96 2.53 -1.72 19.40
C ALA A 96 2.38 -1.76 17.86
N VAL A 97 2.96 -0.77 17.18
CA VAL A 97 3.01 -0.68 15.72
C VAL A 97 4.46 -0.48 15.34
N LEU A 98 5.15 -1.57 14.99
CA LEU A 98 6.61 -1.59 14.87
C LEU A 98 7.08 -2.03 13.46
N HIS A 99 6.25 -1.85 12.43
CA HIS A 99 6.64 -2.19 11.05
C HIS A 99 7.92 -1.47 10.60
N THR A 100 8.26 -0.32 11.18
CA THR A 100 9.52 0.39 10.92
C THR A 100 10.74 -0.38 11.42
N LEU A 101 10.64 -1.20 12.48
CA LEU A 101 11.74 -2.04 12.95
C LEU A 101 12.11 -3.14 11.96
N LEU A 102 11.18 -3.59 11.11
CA LEU A 102 11.45 -4.62 10.10
C LEU A 102 12.52 -4.20 9.09
N ARG A 103 12.77 -2.89 8.97
CA ARG A 103 13.69 -2.30 8.01
C ARG A 103 14.78 -1.44 8.65
N ALA A 104 14.76 -1.33 9.97
CA ALA A 104 15.82 -0.65 10.71
C ALA A 104 17.13 -1.47 10.66
N PRO A 105 18.31 -0.83 10.56
CA PRO A 105 19.59 -1.53 10.65
C PRO A 105 19.80 -2.15 12.04
N ALA A 106 20.66 -3.18 12.11
CA ALA A 106 20.88 -3.93 13.35
C ALA A 106 21.47 -3.10 14.50
N ASP A 107 22.15 -2.03 14.17
CA ASP A 107 22.75 -1.05 15.10
C ASP A 107 21.90 0.20 15.31
N ALA A 108 20.65 0.20 14.81
CA ALA A 108 19.75 1.32 15.01
C ALA A 108 19.52 1.60 16.51
N PRO A 109 19.46 2.88 16.90
CA PRO A 109 19.15 3.23 18.28
C PRO A 109 17.77 2.67 18.70
N THR A 110 17.73 1.95 19.82
CA THR A 110 16.52 1.32 20.34
C THR A 110 16.22 1.77 21.75
N GLY A 111 14.93 1.80 22.08
CA GLY A 111 14.46 1.99 23.46
C GLY A 111 14.22 0.65 24.18
N PRO A 112 13.81 0.71 25.45
CA PRO A 112 13.56 -0.50 26.25
C PRO A 112 12.50 -1.46 25.65
N LYS A 113 11.54 -0.92 24.87
CA LYS A 113 10.45 -1.67 24.26
C LYS A 113 10.76 -2.22 22.87
N THR A 114 11.87 -1.82 22.27
CA THR A 114 12.18 -2.16 20.86
C THR A 114 13.50 -2.89 20.67
N ALA A 115 14.34 -2.93 21.70
CA ALA A 115 15.68 -3.55 21.61
C ALA A 115 15.63 -5.07 21.47
N HIS A 116 14.66 -5.74 22.09
CA HIS A 116 14.47 -7.19 21.94
C HIS A 116 13.92 -7.51 20.56
N GLU A 117 12.87 -6.80 20.17
CA GLU A 117 12.19 -6.96 18.89
C GLU A 117 13.14 -6.78 17.69
N LEU A 118 14.03 -5.77 17.74
CA LEU A 118 15.01 -5.54 16.68
C LEU A 118 15.97 -6.74 16.52
N ARG A 119 16.42 -7.34 17.61
CA ARG A 119 17.29 -8.54 17.55
C ARG A 119 16.56 -9.73 16.93
N GLU A 120 15.29 -9.95 17.29
CA GLU A 120 14.48 -11.03 16.72
C GLU A 120 14.20 -10.78 15.23
N VAL A 121 13.92 -9.54 14.85
CA VAL A 121 13.77 -9.15 13.44
C VAL A 121 15.00 -9.55 12.64
N HIS A 122 16.19 -9.17 13.10
CA HIS A 122 17.43 -9.51 12.37
C HIS A 122 17.72 -11.01 12.35
N ALA A 123 17.46 -11.72 13.45
CA ALA A 123 17.60 -13.18 13.48
C ALA A 123 16.70 -13.87 12.45
N THR A 124 15.43 -13.42 12.35
CA THR A 124 14.47 -13.94 11.37
C THR A 124 14.85 -13.54 9.95
N LEU A 125 15.26 -12.29 9.74
CA LEU A 125 15.71 -11.78 8.45
C LEU A 125 16.91 -12.56 7.92
N ASP A 126 17.93 -12.77 8.76
CA ASP A 126 19.14 -13.50 8.38
C ASP A 126 18.81 -14.96 8.02
N ALA A 127 17.97 -15.63 8.81
CA ALA A 127 17.52 -17.00 8.52
C ALA A 127 16.73 -17.07 7.20
N MET A 128 15.82 -16.12 6.97
CA MET A 128 15.04 -16.03 5.73
C MET A 128 15.93 -15.76 4.51
N LEU A 129 16.87 -14.84 4.61
CA LEU A 129 17.78 -14.51 3.51
C LEU A 129 18.74 -15.67 3.21
N ALA A 130 19.26 -16.36 4.22
CA ALA A 130 20.08 -17.57 4.02
C ALA A 130 19.27 -18.69 3.34
N TYR A 131 17.97 -18.81 3.63
CA TYR A 131 17.08 -19.73 2.91
C TYR A 131 16.90 -19.29 1.45
N ALA A 132 16.65 -18.00 1.22
CA ALA A 132 16.49 -17.46 -0.13
C ALA A 132 17.74 -17.70 -0.99
N GLU A 133 18.93 -17.52 -0.44
CA GLU A 133 20.20 -17.82 -1.14
C GLU A 133 20.35 -19.30 -1.50
N ARG A 134 20.00 -20.21 -0.58
CA ARG A 134 20.02 -21.65 -0.87
C ARG A 134 19.06 -22.03 -1.99
N VAL A 135 17.82 -21.54 -1.94
CA VAL A 135 16.83 -21.80 -3.00
C VAL A 135 17.25 -21.14 -4.33
N SER A 136 17.87 -19.96 -4.28
CA SER A 136 18.39 -19.30 -5.49
C SER A 136 19.53 -20.09 -6.14
N ALA A 137 20.37 -20.73 -5.35
CA ALA A 137 21.46 -21.60 -5.82
C ALA A 137 20.98 -22.99 -6.30
N ASP A 138 19.79 -23.39 -5.90
CA ASP A 138 19.18 -24.64 -6.36
C ASP A 138 18.53 -24.44 -7.74
N HIS A 139 19.22 -24.89 -8.77
CA HIS A 139 18.74 -24.79 -10.15
C HIS A 139 17.64 -25.80 -10.50
N THR A 140 17.31 -26.74 -9.60
CA THR A 140 16.19 -27.67 -9.81
C THR A 140 14.86 -26.96 -9.56
N ILE A 141 14.80 -26.02 -8.62
CA ILE A 141 13.61 -25.19 -8.38
C ILE A 141 13.57 -24.04 -9.41
N THR A 142 12.61 -24.07 -10.31
CA THR A 142 12.40 -23.04 -11.34
C THR A 142 11.16 -22.21 -11.12
N ASP A 143 10.21 -22.70 -10.32
CA ASP A 143 8.93 -22.06 -10.07
C ASP A 143 8.69 -21.85 -8.57
N VAL A 144 8.32 -20.66 -8.20
CA VAL A 144 7.95 -20.28 -6.84
C VAL A 144 6.49 -19.81 -6.84
N VAL A 145 5.65 -20.50 -6.09
CA VAL A 145 4.21 -20.20 -5.98
C VAL A 145 3.92 -19.66 -4.60
N ASN A 146 3.61 -18.38 -4.50
CA ASN A 146 3.16 -17.76 -3.25
C ASN A 146 1.65 -17.91 -3.11
N ILE A 147 1.21 -18.60 -2.05
CA ILE A 147 -0.21 -18.78 -1.71
C ILE A 147 -0.50 -17.94 -0.47
N GLY A 148 -1.22 -16.83 -0.66
CA GLY A 148 -1.54 -15.90 0.40
C GLY A 148 -2.55 -14.87 -0.08
N ILE A 149 -3.25 -14.18 0.82
CA ILE A 149 -4.27 -13.19 0.47
C ILE A 149 -4.04 -11.86 1.20
N GLY A 150 -4.54 -10.76 0.63
CA GLY A 150 -4.40 -9.43 1.21
C GLY A 150 -2.94 -9.01 1.34
N GLY A 151 -2.47 -8.68 2.55
CA GLY A 151 -1.09 -8.27 2.80
C GLY A 151 -0.04 -9.35 2.49
N SER A 152 -0.43 -10.63 2.49
CA SER A 152 0.43 -11.75 2.12
C SER A 152 0.53 -12.00 0.60
N ASP A 153 -0.19 -11.20 -0.21
CA ASP A 153 -0.18 -11.26 -1.67
C ASP A 153 0.20 -9.92 -2.30
N LEU A 154 -0.59 -8.86 -2.01
CA LEU A 154 -0.51 -7.57 -2.72
C LEU A 154 0.87 -6.93 -2.66
N GLY A 155 1.50 -6.89 -1.49
CA GLY A 155 2.84 -6.34 -1.31
C GLY A 155 3.91 -7.16 -2.04
N PRO A 156 4.05 -8.46 -1.76
CA PRO A 156 5.00 -9.33 -2.46
C PRO A 156 4.82 -9.34 -3.98
N GLN A 157 3.60 -9.51 -4.49
CA GLN A 157 3.33 -9.50 -5.93
C GLN A 157 3.72 -8.17 -6.59
N MET A 158 3.33 -7.06 -5.96
CA MET A 158 3.67 -5.72 -6.45
C MET A 158 5.19 -5.53 -6.51
N ALA A 159 5.92 -5.88 -5.46
CA ALA A 159 7.36 -5.67 -5.38
C ALA A 159 8.15 -6.59 -6.33
N VAL A 160 7.77 -7.87 -6.46
CA VAL A 160 8.39 -8.79 -7.42
C VAL A 160 8.22 -8.28 -8.86
N LEU A 161 7.02 -7.79 -9.21
CA LEU A 161 6.77 -7.21 -10.53
C LEU A 161 7.51 -5.89 -10.74
N ALA A 162 7.55 -5.03 -9.73
CA ALA A 162 8.23 -3.74 -9.80
C ALA A 162 9.75 -3.88 -9.97
N LEU A 163 10.33 -4.91 -9.37
CA LEU A 163 11.77 -5.16 -9.34
C LEU A 163 12.21 -6.31 -10.27
N ALA A 164 11.41 -6.64 -11.27
CA ALA A 164 11.70 -7.75 -12.19
C ALA A 164 13.07 -7.61 -12.91
N GLU A 165 13.55 -6.39 -13.12
CA GLU A 165 14.88 -6.14 -13.70
C GLU A 165 16.04 -6.55 -12.79
N PHE A 166 15.80 -6.64 -11.49
CA PHE A 166 16.78 -7.09 -10.50
C PHE A 166 16.65 -8.59 -10.20
N ALA A 167 15.67 -9.27 -10.81
CA ALA A 167 15.43 -10.67 -10.56
C ALA A 167 16.55 -11.54 -11.11
N ALA A 168 17.00 -12.49 -10.30
CA ALA A 168 17.94 -13.50 -10.75
C ALA A 168 17.32 -14.35 -11.87
N PRO A 169 18.07 -14.69 -12.93
CA PRO A 169 17.54 -15.50 -14.01
C PRO A 169 17.21 -16.92 -13.53
N GLY A 170 16.26 -17.58 -14.21
CA GLY A 170 15.94 -18.99 -14.03
C GLY A 170 14.83 -19.31 -13.04
N LYS A 171 14.21 -18.32 -12.39
CA LYS A 171 13.04 -18.53 -11.54
C LYS A 171 11.84 -17.75 -12.02
N ARG A 172 10.66 -18.38 -11.97
CA ARG A 172 9.36 -17.79 -12.28
C ARG A 172 8.54 -17.67 -10.99
N PHE A 173 7.88 -16.55 -10.80
CA PHE A 173 7.08 -16.28 -9.61
C PHE A 173 5.60 -16.24 -9.96
N HIS A 174 4.81 -17.03 -9.23
CA HIS A 174 3.38 -17.14 -9.36
C HIS A 174 2.73 -16.72 -8.03
N PHE A 175 1.61 -16.03 -8.12
CA PHE A 175 0.85 -15.58 -6.95
C PHE A 175 -0.56 -16.12 -7.04
N VAL A 176 -1.01 -16.78 -5.98
CA VAL A 176 -2.36 -17.36 -5.86
C VAL A 176 -2.98 -16.81 -4.58
N SER A 177 -4.01 -16.01 -4.74
CA SER A 177 -4.65 -15.30 -3.63
C SER A 177 -6.13 -15.63 -3.48
N ASN A 178 -6.85 -15.77 -4.59
CA ASN A 178 -8.27 -15.98 -4.58
C ASN A 178 -8.63 -17.46 -4.31
N VAL A 179 -9.73 -17.68 -3.59
CA VAL A 179 -10.29 -19.03 -3.39
C VAL A 179 -10.95 -19.59 -4.67
N ASP A 180 -11.15 -18.73 -5.69
CA ASP A 180 -11.57 -19.19 -7.01
C ASP A 180 -10.52 -20.15 -7.60
N GLY A 181 -10.91 -21.41 -7.73
CA GLY A 181 -10.04 -22.48 -8.22
C GLY A 181 -9.44 -22.25 -9.61
N HIS A 182 -10.00 -21.36 -10.43
CA HIS A 182 -9.45 -21.02 -11.75
C HIS A 182 -8.05 -20.40 -11.64
N GLU A 183 -7.78 -19.60 -10.61
CA GLU A 183 -6.47 -18.99 -10.40
C GLU A 183 -5.39 -20.07 -10.12
N LEU A 184 -5.64 -20.93 -9.13
CA LEU A 184 -4.70 -22.00 -8.79
C LEU A 184 -4.58 -23.02 -9.94
N ALA A 185 -5.68 -23.45 -10.53
CA ALA A 185 -5.68 -24.41 -11.63
C ALA A 185 -4.87 -23.89 -12.83
N GLY A 186 -5.02 -22.61 -13.18
CA GLY A 186 -4.26 -21.97 -14.25
C GLY A 186 -2.76 -21.97 -13.99
N VAL A 187 -2.34 -21.72 -12.76
CA VAL A 187 -0.93 -21.77 -12.36
C VAL A 187 -0.40 -23.20 -12.43
N LEU A 188 -1.11 -24.18 -11.85
CA LEU A 188 -0.64 -25.57 -11.76
C LEU A 188 -0.48 -26.27 -13.12
N GLN A 189 -1.25 -25.86 -14.15
CA GLN A 189 -1.16 -26.46 -15.50
C GLN A 189 0.24 -26.36 -16.14
N GLY A 190 1.04 -25.36 -15.77
CA GLY A 190 2.38 -25.14 -16.34
C GLY A 190 3.53 -25.60 -15.47
N LEU A 191 3.25 -26.27 -14.34
CA LEU A 191 4.25 -26.62 -13.33
C LEU A 191 4.60 -28.12 -13.34
N ALA A 192 5.83 -28.42 -12.89
CA ALA A 192 6.28 -29.76 -12.56
C ALA A 192 6.58 -29.84 -11.06
N PRO A 193 6.12 -30.87 -10.33
CA PRO A 193 6.23 -30.91 -8.87
C PRO A 193 7.68 -30.83 -8.39
N GLU A 194 8.60 -31.52 -9.06
CA GLU A 194 10.04 -31.55 -8.76
C GLU A 194 10.75 -30.22 -8.96
N HIS A 195 10.11 -29.27 -9.64
CA HIS A 195 10.68 -27.95 -9.96
C HIS A 195 9.96 -26.81 -9.24
N THR A 196 8.97 -27.09 -8.39
CA THR A 196 8.09 -26.08 -7.80
C THR A 196 8.28 -25.98 -6.30
N LEU A 197 8.48 -24.76 -5.81
CA LEU A 197 8.44 -24.39 -4.38
C LEU A 197 7.14 -23.62 -4.08
N PHE A 198 6.39 -24.09 -3.10
CA PHE A 198 5.19 -23.42 -2.58
C PHE A 198 5.50 -22.68 -1.30
N LEU A 199 5.12 -21.41 -1.23
CA LEU A 199 5.19 -20.55 -0.04
C LEU A 199 3.78 -20.34 0.51
N ILE A 200 3.49 -20.86 1.70
CA ILE A 200 2.18 -20.72 2.33
C ILE A 200 2.21 -19.54 3.30
N ALA A 201 1.65 -18.41 2.85
CA ALA A 201 1.72 -17.14 3.56
C ALA A 201 0.41 -16.86 4.33
N SER A 202 0.36 -17.27 5.61
CA SER A 202 -0.79 -17.05 6.51
C SER A 202 -0.33 -16.92 7.95
N LYS A 203 -0.54 -15.76 8.57
CA LYS A 203 -0.10 -15.46 9.94
C LYS A 203 -0.54 -16.54 10.93
N THR A 204 -1.82 -16.92 10.91
CA THR A 204 -2.43 -17.89 11.81
C THR A 204 -2.43 -19.33 11.27
N PHE A 205 -2.09 -19.50 10.00
CA PHE A 205 -2.24 -20.76 9.26
C PHE A 205 -3.68 -21.32 9.27
N THR A 206 -4.67 -20.41 9.30
CA THR A 206 -6.10 -20.73 9.37
C THR A 206 -6.96 -19.91 8.40
N THR A 207 -6.36 -19.01 7.62
CA THR A 207 -7.08 -18.20 6.63
C THR A 207 -7.72 -19.13 5.59
N ALA A 208 -9.04 -19.10 5.47
CA ALA A 208 -9.80 -20.08 4.69
C ALA A 208 -9.33 -20.18 3.24
N GLU A 209 -9.19 -19.05 2.55
CA GLU A 209 -8.75 -18.97 1.15
C GLU A 209 -7.35 -19.57 0.97
N THR A 210 -6.41 -19.14 1.82
CA THR A 210 -5.01 -19.62 1.78
C THR A 210 -4.93 -21.11 2.04
N MET A 211 -5.65 -21.62 3.05
CA MET A 211 -5.59 -23.04 3.40
C MET A 211 -6.28 -23.92 2.38
N THR A 212 -7.38 -23.46 1.77
CA THR A 212 -8.06 -24.17 0.67
C THR A 212 -7.12 -24.33 -0.52
N ASN A 213 -6.45 -23.25 -0.93
CA ASN A 213 -5.48 -23.27 -2.03
C ASN A 213 -4.26 -24.12 -1.66
N ALA A 214 -3.71 -23.99 -0.45
CA ALA A 214 -2.55 -24.76 0.02
C ALA A 214 -2.83 -26.28 0.03
N LEU A 215 -4.01 -26.71 0.52
CA LEU A 215 -4.40 -28.11 0.52
C LEU A 215 -4.60 -28.64 -0.91
N SER A 216 -5.12 -27.82 -1.82
CA SER A 216 -5.27 -28.20 -3.23
C SER A 216 -3.91 -28.28 -3.95
N ALA A 217 -3.00 -27.35 -3.68
CA ALA A 217 -1.62 -27.41 -4.19
C ALA A 217 -0.87 -28.65 -3.66
N LYS A 218 -1.02 -28.99 -2.37
CA LYS A 218 -0.44 -30.21 -1.79
C LYS A 218 -0.98 -31.48 -2.46
N ARG A 219 -2.30 -31.58 -2.63
CA ARG A 219 -2.91 -32.72 -3.34
C ARG A 219 -2.39 -32.85 -4.77
N TRP A 220 -2.30 -31.75 -5.50
CA TRP A 220 -1.72 -31.72 -6.84
C TRP A 220 -0.26 -32.21 -6.84
N TYR A 221 0.54 -31.71 -5.90
CA TYR A 221 1.94 -32.12 -5.76
C TYR A 221 2.09 -33.63 -5.56
N GLU A 222 1.32 -34.20 -4.60
CA GLU A 222 1.31 -35.64 -4.30
C GLU A 222 0.80 -36.49 -5.48
N GLN A 223 -0.30 -36.07 -6.13
CA GLN A 223 -0.89 -36.77 -7.28
C GLN A 223 -0.01 -36.70 -8.53
N SER A 224 0.82 -35.68 -8.65
CA SER A 224 1.79 -35.53 -9.75
C SER A 224 3.12 -36.27 -9.48
N GLY A 225 3.23 -37.04 -8.39
CA GLY A 225 4.39 -37.86 -8.06
C GLY A 225 5.37 -37.24 -7.07
N GLY A 226 5.08 -36.05 -6.53
CA GLY A 226 5.88 -35.42 -5.50
C GLY A 226 5.81 -36.18 -4.17
N THR A 227 6.95 -36.36 -3.51
CA THR A 227 7.05 -37.13 -2.24
C THR A 227 7.72 -36.37 -1.12
N ASP A 228 8.37 -35.23 -1.41
CA ASP A 228 9.11 -34.41 -0.44
C ASP A 228 8.41 -33.08 -0.18
N ILE A 229 7.39 -33.11 0.68
CA ILE A 229 6.68 -31.88 1.09
C ILE A 229 7.63 -30.91 1.81
N ALA A 230 8.54 -31.40 2.65
CA ALA A 230 9.47 -30.57 3.41
C ALA A 230 10.45 -29.79 2.52
N GLY A 231 10.85 -30.37 1.38
CA GLY A 231 11.74 -29.71 0.42
C GLY A 231 11.02 -28.74 -0.54
N HIS A 232 9.71 -28.92 -0.75
CA HIS A 232 8.95 -28.17 -1.74
C HIS A 232 7.89 -27.22 -1.16
N PHE A 233 7.77 -27.15 0.17
CA PHE A 233 6.85 -26.23 0.85
C PHE A 233 7.56 -25.50 1.99
N ALA A 234 7.36 -24.19 2.07
CA ALA A 234 7.77 -23.37 3.21
C ALA A 234 6.56 -22.55 3.71
N ALA A 235 6.53 -22.23 4.99
CA ALA A 235 5.44 -21.47 5.57
C ALA A 235 5.91 -20.13 6.18
N LEU A 236 5.16 -19.07 5.88
CA LEU A 236 5.32 -17.73 6.43
C LEU A 236 4.20 -17.56 7.47
N THR A 237 4.48 -17.94 8.71
CA THR A 237 3.45 -18.11 9.73
C THR A 237 4.00 -18.01 11.15
N THR A 238 3.15 -17.60 12.10
CA THR A 238 3.42 -17.70 13.54
C THR A 238 3.01 -19.06 14.13
N ASN A 239 2.19 -19.84 13.38
CA ASN A 239 1.66 -21.13 13.84
C ASN A 239 2.52 -22.31 13.31
N VAL A 240 3.70 -22.47 13.91
CA VAL A 240 4.67 -23.51 13.55
C VAL A 240 4.09 -24.92 13.69
N GLU A 241 3.27 -25.16 14.71
CA GLU A 241 2.67 -26.50 14.94
C GLU A 241 1.69 -26.89 13.82
N ALA A 242 0.89 -25.93 13.33
CA ALA A 242 -0.01 -26.20 12.22
C ALA A 242 0.77 -26.44 10.90
N ALA A 243 1.85 -25.71 10.67
CA ALA A 243 2.73 -25.93 9.52
C ALA A 243 3.39 -27.32 9.56
N LYS A 244 3.88 -27.76 10.73
CA LYS A 244 4.43 -29.12 10.92
C LYS A 244 3.39 -30.21 10.65
N LYS A 245 2.14 -30.03 11.13
CA LYS A 245 1.05 -30.98 10.82
C LYS A 245 0.71 -31.05 9.34
N PHE A 246 0.91 -29.97 8.61
CA PHE A 246 0.77 -29.93 7.15
C PHE A 246 1.91 -30.70 6.45
N GLY A 247 3.06 -30.87 7.09
CA GLY A 247 4.29 -31.50 6.59
C GLY A 247 5.39 -30.51 6.24
N ILE A 248 5.29 -29.26 6.68
CA ILE A 248 6.24 -28.20 6.41
C ILE A 248 7.22 -28.06 7.58
N ASP A 249 8.51 -28.22 7.33
CA ASP A 249 9.57 -28.06 8.33
C ASP A 249 10.18 -26.65 8.30
N THR A 250 10.20 -26.01 7.12
CA THR A 250 10.77 -24.66 6.95
C THR A 250 9.70 -23.61 7.24
N THR A 251 9.88 -22.87 8.35
CA THR A 251 8.93 -21.83 8.77
C THR A 251 9.64 -20.54 9.10
N PHE A 252 9.07 -19.41 8.70
CA PHE A 252 9.52 -18.07 9.07
C PHE A 252 8.37 -17.32 9.73
N GLY A 253 8.58 -16.88 10.97
CA GLY A 253 7.60 -16.14 11.75
C GLY A 253 7.65 -14.64 11.49
N PHE A 254 6.62 -13.97 11.99
CA PHE A 254 6.56 -12.52 12.16
C PHE A 254 5.68 -12.21 13.37
N TRP A 255 5.55 -10.95 13.77
CA TRP A 255 5.06 -10.59 15.08
C TRP A 255 3.64 -10.05 15.06
N ASP A 256 2.97 -10.03 16.21
CA ASP A 256 1.61 -9.50 16.35
C ASP A 256 1.52 -7.99 16.11
N TRP A 257 2.60 -7.28 16.35
CA TRP A 257 2.72 -5.85 16.08
C TRP A 257 2.94 -5.51 14.59
N VAL A 258 2.94 -6.49 13.70
CA VAL A 258 2.94 -6.31 12.25
C VAL A 258 1.54 -6.54 11.69
N GLY A 259 0.90 -5.49 11.22
CA GLY A 259 -0.35 -5.60 10.45
C GLY A 259 -0.11 -6.19 9.05
N GLY A 260 -1.09 -6.91 8.49
CA GLY A 260 -0.95 -7.59 7.19
C GLY A 260 -0.50 -6.65 6.05
N ARG A 261 -1.12 -5.49 5.90
CA ARG A 261 -0.80 -4.49 4.87
C ARG A 261 0.54 -3.76 5.06
N TYR A 262 1.19 -3.95 6.22
CA TYR A 262 2.52 -3.44 6.55
C TYR A 262 3.58 -4.54 6.59
N SER A 263 3.26 -5.77 6.16
CA SER A 263 4.08 -6.96 6.42
C SER A 263 5.11 -7.29 5.34
N LEU A 264 5.11 -6.61 4.19
CA LEU A 264 6.01 -6.95 3.08
C LEU A 264 7.51 -6.90 3.45
N TRP A 265 7.85 -6.16 4.52
CA TRP A 265 9.21 -6.02 5.06
C TRP A 265 9.64 -7.19 5.97
N SER A 266 8.69 -8.03 6.38
CA SER A 266 8.88 -9.20 7.26
C SER A 266 9.18 -10.48 6.45
N ALA A 267 9.02 -11.63 7.09
CA ALA A 267 9.07 -12.94 6.42
C ALA A 267 8.09 -13.05 5.22
N ILE A 268 7.00 -12.29 5.21
CA ILE A 268 6.09 -12.18 4.05
C ILE A 268 6.80 -11.71 2.78
N GLY A 269 7.93 -11.03 2.91
CA GLY A 269 8.79 -10.62 1.80
C GLY A 269 9.68 -11.74 1.21
N LEU A 270 9.59 -12.98 1.67
CA LEU A 270 10.41 -14.08 1.13
C LEU A 270 10.32 -14.22 -0.41
N PRO A 271 9.14 -14.09 -1.07
CA PRO A 271 9.09 -14.11 -2.53
C PRO A 271 9.94 -12.99 -3.17
N ILE A 272 10.01 -11.83 -2.53
CA ILE A 272 10.84 -10.71 -3.00
C ILE A 272 12.32 -11.07 -2.85
N ALA A 273 12.72 -11.57 -1.68
CA ALA A 273 14.10 -11.99 -1.43
C ALA A 273 14.55 -13.11 -2.38
N LEU A 274 13.65 -14.04 -2.73
CA LEU A 274 13.90 -15.08 -3.74
C LEU A 274 14.05 -14.50 -5.15
N ALA A 275 13.32 -13.43 -5.46
CA ALA A 275 13.38 -12.80 -6.77
C ALA A 275 14.65 -11.97 -6.96
N ILE A 276 14.94 -11.04 -6.03
CA ILE A 276 16.01 -10.05 -6.19
C ILE A 276 17.27 -10.34 -5.37
N GLY A 277 17.31 -11.50 -4.69
CA GLY A 277 18.43 -11.89 -3.83
C GLY A 277 18.47 -11.18 -2.49
N ALA A 278 19.34 -11.67 -1.58
CA ALA A 278 19.49 -11.13 -0.25
C ALA A 278 19.95 -9.66 -0.26
N ASP A 279 20.92 -9.31 -1.11
CA ASP A 279 21.39 -7.93 -1.26
C ASP A 279 20.27 -7.01 -1.75
N GLY A 280 19.53 -7.41 -2.79
CA GLY A 280 18.40 -6.64 -3.32
C GLY A 280 17.33 -6.40 -2.26
N PHE A 281 17.01 -7.40 -1.44
CA PHE A 281 16.04 -7.25 -0.35
C PHE A 281 16.55 -6.30 0.74
N ARG A 282 17.84 -6.40 1.13
CA ARG A 282 18.44 -5.45 2.09
C ARG A 282 18.42 -4.01 1.56
N ARG A 283 18.67 -3.81 0.27
CA ARG A 283 18.57 -2.49 -0.39
C ARG A 283 17.14 -1.95 -0.37
N LEU A 284 16.13 -2.81 -0.57
CA LEU A 284 14.72 -2.43 -0.42
C LEU A 284 14.41 -1.93 1.00
N LEU A 285 14.88 -2.67 2.02
CA LEU A 285 14.75 -2.27 3.42
C LEU A 285 15.48 -0.96 3.71
N ALA A 286 16.69 -0.77 3.19
CA ALA A 286 17.49 0.43 3.39
C ALA A 286 16.82 1.69 2.81
N GLY A 287 16.22 1.58 1.62
CA GLY A 287 15.46 2.68 1.04
C GLY A 287 14.25 3.07 1.89
N ALA A 288 13.52 2.08 2.38
CA ALA A 288 12.40 2.31 3.27
C ALA A 288 12.83 2.91 4.62
N HIS A 289 13.92 2.42 5.20
CA HIS A 289 14.51 2.99 6.43
C HIS A 289 14.93 4.46 6.25
N ALA A 290 15.52 4.80 5.11
CA ALA A 290 15.88 6.20 4.83
C ALA A 290 14.64 7.12 4.86
N MET A 291 13.49 6.64 4.38
CA MET A 291 12.23 7.38 4.47
C MET A 291 11.67 7.40 5.90
N ASP A 292 11.87 6.34 6.71
CA ASP A 292 11.53 6.34 8.14
C ASP A 292 12.29 7.43 8.88
N GLU A 293 13.60 7.55 8.63
CA GLU A 293 14.42 8.57 9.25
C GLU A 293 14.03 9.99 8.79
N HIS A 294 13.69 10.14 7.51
CA HIS A 294 13.13 11.40 7.01
C HIS A 294 11.82 11.74 7.73
N PHE A 295 10.89 10.81 7.85
CA PHE A 295 9.62 11.02 8.55
C PHE A 295 9.84 11.34 10.03
N ARG A 296 10.78 10.66 10.70
CA ARG A 296 11.08 10.81 12.11
C ARG A 296 11.74 12.14 12.44
N THR A 297 12.63 12.64 11.56
CA THR A 297 13.55 13.74 11.91
C THR A 297 13.32 15.04 11.16
N ALA A 298 12.73 15.00 9.94
CA ALA A 298 12.53 16.22 9.17
C ALA A 298 11.48 17.14 9.85
N PRO A 299 11.69 18.47 9.84
CA PRO A 299 10.68 19.43 10.27
C PRO A 299 9.37 19.22 9.48
N LEU A 300 8.20 19.39 10.11
CA LEU A 300 6.90 19.10 9.49
C LEU A 300 6.74 19.74 8.09
N ALA A 301 7.21 20.97 7.91
CA ALA A 301 7.12 21.70 6.63
C ALA A 301 8.05 21.13 5.54
N GLN A 302 9.01 20.30 5.89
CA GLN A 302 9.97 19.67 4.98
C GLN A 302 9.81 18.14 4.99
N ASN A 303 8.79 17.62 5.65
CA ASN A 303 8.50 16.21 5.80
C ASN A 303 7.50 15.79 4.73
N LEU A 304 7.96 15.12 3.67
CA LEU A 304 7.13 14.80 2.52
C LEU A 304 5.90 13.95 2.89
N PRO A 305 6.00 12.85 3.64
CA PRO A 305 4.85 12.10 4.12
C PRO A 305 3.82 12.96 4.88
N VAL A 306 4.30 13.88 5.72
CA VAL A 306 3.43 14.80 6.46
C VAL A 306 2.70 15.73 5.51
N ARG A 307 3.40 16.40 4.60
CA ARG A 307 2.78 17.31 3.61
C ARG A 307 1.72 16.61 2.77
N LEU A 308 1.96 15.36 2.36
CA LEU A 308 1.00 14.54 1.62
C LEU A 308 -0.22 14.18 2.47
N GLY A 309 -0.03 13.77 3.72
CA GLY A 309 -1.15 13.47 4.65
C GLY A 309 -1.99 14.71 4.97
N LEU A 310 -1.37 15.90 5.03
CA LEU A 310 -2.06 17.18 5.18
C LEU A 310 -2.90 17.51 3.94
N LEU A 311 -2.41 17.22 2.73
CA LEU A 311 -3.20 17.33 1.50
C LEU A 311 -4.41 16.37 1.49
N ASP A 312 -4.29 15.16 2.06
CA ASP A 312 -5.43 14.25 2.20
C ASP A 312 -6.53 14.86 3.07
N VAL A 313 -6.16 15.45 4.21
CA VAL A 313 -7.08 16.16 5.09
C VAL A 313 -7.72 17.35 4.37
N TRP A 314 -6.91 18.15 3.67
CA TRP A 314 -7.40 19.31 2.92
C TRP A 314 -8.41 18.93 1.86
N TYR A 315 -8.10 17.98 1.02
CA TYR A 315 -8.99 17.54 -0.04
C TYR A 315 -10.23 16.81 0.47
N ARG A 316 -10.03 15.89 1.42
CA ARG A 316 -11.14 15.08 1.92
C ARG A 316 -12.12 15.88 2.77
N ASN A 317 -11.62 16.82 3.58
CA ASN A 317 -12.43 17.48 4.60
C ASN A 317 -12.93 18.87 4.21
N PHE A 318 -12.20 19.59 3.37
CA PHE A 318 -12.60 20.93 2.95
C PHE A 318 -13.14 20.93 1.52
N HIS A 319 -12.38 20.44 0.55
CA HIS A 319 -12.86 20.29 -0.83
C HIS A 319 -13.92 19.20 -1.02
N LYS A 320 -14.06 18.28 -0.07
CA LYS A 320 -15.01 17.14 -0.10
C LYS A 320 -14.73 16.16 -1.24
N PHE A 321 -13.50 16.10 -1.74
CA PHE A 321 -13.13 15.09 -2.73
C PHE A 321 -13.18 13.70 -2.11
N THR A 322 -13.86 12.79 -2.78
CA THR A 322 -14.12 11.43 -2.27
C THR A 322 -13.16 10.40 -2.83
N SER A 323 -12.36 10.79 -3.80
CA SER A 323 -11.50 9.88 -4.57
C SER A 323 -10.16 10.54 -4.86
N ARG A 324 -9.12 9.71 -4.97
CA ARG A 324 -7.78 10.06 -5.43
C ARG A 324 -7.29 8.98 -6.37
N SER A 325 -6.67 9.36 -7.48
CA SER A 325 -6.11 8.42 -8.45
C SER A 325 -4.59 8.48 -8.47
N ILE A 326 -3.94 7.36 -8.79
CA ILE A 326 -2.51 7.28 -9.04
C ILE A 326 -2.24 6.68 -10.41
N ALA A 327 -1.38 7.32 -11.19
CA ALA A 327 -1.00 6.92 -12.54
C ALA A 327 0.53 6.75 -12.64
N PRO A 328 1.07 5.57 -12.35
CA PRO A 328 2.48 5.29 -12.58
C PRO A 328 2.78 5.24 -14.09
N TYR A 329 3.68 6.11 -14.56
CA TYR A 329 4.19 6.06 -15.93
C TYR A 329 5.43 5.17 -16.00
N HIS A 330 5.25 3.94 -15.54
CA HIS A 330 6.21 2.84 -15.60
C HIS A 330 5.47 1.50 -15.47
N SER A 331 5.59 0.63 -16.47
CA SER A 331 4.80 -0.61 -16.53
C SER A 331 5.08 -1.59 -15.38
N ALA A 332 6.31 -1.60 -14.84
CA ALA A 332 6.65 -2.42 -13.67
C ALA A 332 5.87 -2.02 -12.41
N LEU A 333 5.41 -0.76 -12.31
CA LEU A 333 4.63 -0.25 -11.17
C LEU A 333 3.11 -0.50 -11.31
N LYS A 334 2.67 -1.34 -12.25
CA LYS A 334 1.24 -1.58 -12.53
C LYS A 334 0.42 -2.10 -11.34
N ARG A 335 1.05 -2.75 -10.37
CA ARG A 335 0.38 -3.26 -9.17
C ARG A 335 0.43 -2.31 -7.97
N VAL A 336 1.16 -1.20 -8.07
CA VAL A 336 1.22 -0.17 -7.01
C VAL A 336 -0.17 0.36 -6.64
N PRO A 337 -1.08 0.71 -7.59
CA PRO A 337 -2.41 1.17 -7.21
C PRO A 337 -3.17 0.16 -6.35
N ALA A 338 -3.13 -1.13 -6.68
CA ALA A 338 -3.82 -2.18 -5.91
C ALA A 338 -3.23 -2.38 -4.51
N TYR A 339 -1.89 -2.30 -4.36
CA TYR A 339 -1.24 -2.32 -3.05
C TYR A 339 -1.67 -1.12 -2.19
N LEU A 340 -1.66 0.08 -2.76
CA LEU A 340 -2.03 1.30 -2.06
C LEU A 340 -3.53 1.35 -1.71
N GLN A 341 -4.41 0.69 -2.48
CA GLN A 341 -5.81 0.53 -2.11
C GLN A 341 -5.95 -0.13 -0.74
N GLN A 342 -5.28 -1.25 -0.51
CA GLN A 342 -5.31 -1.90 0.79
C GLN A 342 -4.66 -1.02 1.86
N LEU A 343 -3.46 -0.50 1.59
CA LEU A 343 -2.72 0.30 2.55
C LEU A 343 -3.54 1.48 3.06
N GLU A 344 -4.17 2.25 2.17
CA GLU A 344 -4.93 3.45 2.51
C GLU A 344 -6.34 3.13 3.03
N MET A 345 -7.13 2.39 2.24
CA MET A 345 -8.56 2.25 2.49
C MET A 345 -8.85 1.33 3.68
N GLU A 346 -8.06 0.29 3.89
CA GLU A 346 -8.19 -0.58 5.06
C GLU A 346 -7.69 0.12 6.33
N SER A 347 -6.65 0.95 6.23
CA SER A 347 -6.13 1.70 7.38
C SER A 347 -7.08 2.82 7.80
N ASN A 348 -7.51 3.66 6.86
CA ASN A 348 -8.18 4.92 7.16
C ASN A 348 -9.66 4.96 6.77
N GLY A 349 -10.21 3.89 6.20
CA GLY A 349 -11.64 3.76 5.92
C GLY A 349 -12.43 3.48 7.20
N LYS A 350 -12.48 4.43 8.14
CA LYS A 350 -13.06 4.28 9.48
C LYS A 350 -14.19 5.28 9.70
N GLN A 351 -15.24 4.85 10.41
CA GLN A 351 -16.39 5.69 10.77
C GLN A 351 -16.37 6.16 12.24
N VAL A 352 -15.42 5.68 13.04
CA VAL A 352 -15.26 6.03 14.44
C VAL A 352 -13.82 6.46 14.74
N ASP A 353 -13.65 7.32 15.74
CA ASP A 353 -12.34 7.67 16.27
C ASP A 353 -11.73 6.54 17.14
N ALA A 354 -10.48 6.69 17.57
CA ALA A 354 -9.77 5.73 18.39
C ALA A 354 -10.46 5.45 19.76
N SER A 355 -11.43 6.27 20.17
CA SER A 355 -12.26 6.03 21.37
C SER A 355 -13.60 5.36 21.05
N GLY A 356 -13.86 4.97 19.80
CA GLY A 356 -15.09 4.34 19.34
C GLY A 356 -16.26 5.33 19.10
N LYS A 357 -16.01 6.63 19.10
CA LYS A 357 -17.05 7.65 18.85
C LYS A 357 -17.15 7.95 17.36
N PRO A 358 -18.36 8.09 16.81
CA PRO A 358 -18.55 8.48 15.41
C PRO A 358 -17.83 9.78 15.05
N VAL A 359 -17.25 9.81 13.84
CA VAL A 359 -16.71 11.04 13.27
C VAL A 359 -17.72 11.69 12.32
N ALA A 360 -17.80 13.02 12.35
CA ALA A 360 -18.76 13.80 11.55
C ALA A 360 -18.16 14.28 10.21
N PHE A 361 -16.99 13.80 9.85
CA PHE A 361 -16.24 14.19 8.65
C PHE A 361 -15.81 12.95 7.85
N GLY A 362 -15.41 13.16 6.59
CA GLY A 362 -14.88 12.07 5.76
C GLY A 362 -13.48 11.68 6.18
N THR A 363 -13.22 10.38 6.18
CA THR A 363 -11.88 9.79 6.36
C THR A 363 -11.31 9.36 5.01
N SER A 364 -10.62 8.24 4.88
CA SER A 364 -9.97 7.80 3.64
C SER A 364 -10.75 8.13 2.36
N PRO A 365 -10.12 8.72 1.33
CA PRO A 365 -10.70 8.72 -0.02
C PRO A 365 -10.68 7.30 -0.61
N VAL A 366 -11.47 7.08 -1.66
CA VAL A 366 -11.28 5.90 -2.53
C VAL A 366 -10.00 6.09 -3.33
N LEU A 367 -9.05 5.17 -3.20
CA LEU A 367 -7.82 5.17 -3.99
C LEU A 367 -7.94 4.16 -5.13
N TRP A 368 -7.54 4.55 -6.32
CA TRP A 368 -7.55 3.72 -7.52
C TRP A 368 -6.55 4.23 -8.56
N GLY A 369 -6.31 3.46 -9.60
CA GLY A 369 -5.42 3.92 -10.67
C GLY A 369 -5.00 2.81 -11.61
N GLU A 370 -4.35 3.23 -12.68
CA GLU A 370 -3.76 2.40 -13.72
C GLU A 370 -2.49 3.04 -14.25
N PRO A 371 -1.53 2.27 -14.79
CA PRO A 371 -0.36 2.86 -15.42
C PRO A 371 -0.72 3.81 -16.56
N GLY A 372 -0.01 4.93 -16.66
CA GLY A 372 0.08 5.67 -17.91
C GLY A 372 0.96 4.88 -18.93
N THR A 373 0.61 4.84 -20.21
CA THR A 373 -0.45 5.59 -20.89
C THR A 373 -1.81 4.84 -20.92
N ASN A 374 -1.90 3.63 -20.42
CA ASN A 374 -3.12 2.82 -20.44
C ASN A 374 -4.32 3.56 -19.83
N GLY A 375 -4.15 4.15 -18.64
CA GLY A 375 -5.19 4.92 -17.95
C GLY A 375 -5.74 6.08 -18.80
N GLN A 376 -4.90 6.71 -19.67
CA GLN A 376 -5.34 7.78 -20.57
C GLN A 376 -6.44 7.31 -21.54
N HIS A 377 -6.39 6.03 -21.94
CA HIS A 377 -7.34 5.42 -22.86
C HIS A 377 -8.51 4.72 -22.15
N ALA A 378 -8.53 4.76 -20.80
CA ALA A 378 -9.57 4.11 -20.00
C ALA A 378 -10.50 5.13 -19.30
N TYR A 379 -9.95 6.09 -18.56
CA TYR A 379 -10.76 6.96 -17.69
C TYR A 379 -10.32 8.43 -17.63
N PHE A 380 -9.29 8.86 -18.34
CA PHE A 380 -8.87 10.27 -18.31
C PHE A 380 -9.92 11.21 -18.89
N GLN A 381 -10.84 10.71 -19.71
CA GLN A 381 -12.03 11.48 -20.10
C GLN A 381 -12.76 12.05 -18.86
N MET A 382 -12.97 11.22 -17.84
CA MET A 382 -13.61 11.65 -16.60
C MET A 382 -12.72 12.61 -15.80
N LEU A 383 -11.40 12.36 -15.74
CA LEU A 383 -10.47 13.24 -15.03
C LEU A 383 -10.44 14.64 -15.62
N HIS A 384 -10.55 14.78 -16.94
CA HIS A 384 -10.54 16.07 -17.63
C HIS A 384 -11.90 16.77 -17.65
N GLN A 385 -12.98 16.06 -17.94
CA GLN A 385 -14.29 16.64 -18.23
C GLN A 385 -15.42 16.15 -17.31
N GLY A 386 -15.10 15.25 -16.35
CA GLY A 386 -16.09 14.79 -15.38
C GLY A 386 -16.51 15.89 -14.40
N THR A 387 -17.66 15.70 -13.76
CA THR A 387 -18.21 16.63 -12.77
C THR A 387 -17.43 16.62 -11.45
N ASP A 388 -16.83 15.48 -11.10
CA ASP A 388 -16.01 15.34 -9.90
C ASP A 388 -14.56 15.78 -10.16
N VAL A 389 -13.97 16.45 -9.18
CA VAL A 389 -12.54 16.76 -9.16
C VAL A 389 -11.82 15.64 -8.43
N ILE A 390 -10.90 14.98 -9.12
CA ILE A 390 -10.13 13.85 -8.58
C ILE A 390 -8.66 14.23 -8.60
N PRO A 391 -8.02 14.43 -7.44
CA PRO A 391 -6.58 14.63 -7.37
C PRO A 391 -5.85 13.44 -7.99
N LEU A 392 -4.89 13.73 -8.88
CA LEU A 392 -4.13 12.70 -9.58
C LEU A 392 -2.65 12.74 -9.17
N GLU A 393 -2.09 11.58 -8.89
CA GLU A 393 -0.68 11.40 -8.58
C GLU A 393 0.02 10.74 -9.76
N PHE A 394 0.96 11.44 -10.37
CA PHE A 394 1.84 10.92 -11.40
C PHE A 394 3.10 10.35 -10.77
N VAL A 395 3.57 9.22 -11.27
CA VAL A 395 4.88 8.67 -10.91
C VAL A 395 5.66 8.45 -12.19
N ALA A 396 6.83 9.06 -12.30
CA ALA A 396 7.72 8.89 -13.45
C ALA A 396 9.13 8.50 -12.98
N VAL A 397 9.84 7.80 -13.86
CA VAL A 397 11.25 7.42 -13.66
C VAL A 397 12.08 8.17 -14.69
N ARG A 398 13.11 8.90 -14.25
CA ARG A 398 13.93 9.73 -15.14
C ARG A 398 14.74 8.89 -16.14
N ASP A 399 15.41 7.86 -15.65
CA ASP A 399 16.31 7.04 -16.44
C ASP A 399 15.64 5.73 -16.84
N ALA A 400 15.57 5.47 -18.14
CA ALA A 400 15.09 4.19 -18.65
C ALA A 400 16.08 3.05 -18.33
N SER A 401 15.55 1.84 -18.15
CA SER A 401 16.32 0.62 -18.01
C SER A 401 16.37 -0.23 -19.29
N HIS A 402 15.95 0.35 -20.43
CA HIS A 402 15.92 -0.30 -21.74
C HIS A 402 16.44 0.64 -22.83
N ASP A 403 16.90 0.07 -23.95
CA ASP A 403 17.46 0.79 -25.09
C ASP A 403 16.46 0.98 -26.25
N LEU A 404 15.15 0.84 -26.00
CA LEU A 404 14.11 1.04 -27.03
C LEU A 404 14.00 2.50 -27.41
N GLU A 405 14.46 2.85 -28.62
CA GLU A 405 14.53 4.22 -29.10
C GLU A 405 13.14 4.89 -29.13
N GLY A 406 13.05 6.10 -28.60
CA GLY A 406 11.86 6.94 -28.63
C GLY A 406 10.73 6.53 -27.66
N HIS A 407 10.79 5.37 -27.00
CA HIS A 407 9.75 4.93 -26.06
C HIS A 407 9.72 5.80 -24.80
N HIS A 408 10.84 5.91 -24.13
CA HIS A 408 10.91 6.61 -22.84
C HIS A 408 10.61 8.11 -22.95
N PRO A 409 11.17 8.89 -23.90
CA PRO A 409 10.80 10.29 -24.08
C PRO A 409 9.31 10.50 -24.36
N LYS A 410 8.67 9.61 -25.12
CA LYS A 410 7.22 9.67 -25.39
C LYS A 410 6.42 9.42 -24.11
N LEU A 411 6.84 8.47 -23.29
CA LEU A 411 6.19 8.16 -22.00
C LEU A 411 6.24 9.36 -21.05
N LEU A 412 7.42 9.96 -20.86
CA LEU A 412 7.61 11.15 -20.02
C LEU A 412 6.84 12.36 -20.54
N ALA A 413 6.89 12.60 -21.88
CA ALA A 413 6.13 13.67 -22.50
C ALA A 413 4.62 13.54 -22.26
N ASN A 414 4.07 12.31 -22.31
CA ASN A 414 2.67 12.06 -22.00
C ASN A 414 2.36 12.37 -20.53
N ALA A 415 3.17 11.93 -19.57
CA ALA A 415 2.97 12.21 -18.15
C ALA A 415 2.93 13.73 -17.89
N LEU A 416 3.91 14.46 -18.40
CA LEU A 416 4.00 15.92 -18.25
C LEU A 416 2.84 16.64 -18.93
N ALA A 417 2.48 16.21 -20.14
CA ALA A 417 1.37 16.80 -20.90
C ALA A 417 0.03 16.60 -20.19
N GLN A 418 -0.21 15.43 -19.58
CA GLN A 418 -1.45 15.18 -18.83
C GLN A 418 -1.52 16.05 -17.57
N ALA A 419 -0.43 16.15 -16.79
CA ALA A 419 -0.37 17.02 -15.63
C ALA A 419 -0.60 18.50 -16.00
N GLN A 420 -0.03 18.95 -17.11
CA GLN A 420 -0.23 20.31 -17.63
C GLN A 420 -1.67 20.51 -18.12
N ALA A 421 -2.22 19.59 -18.89
CA ALA A 421 -3.56 19.70 -19.45
C ALA A 421 -4.65 19.71 -18.36
N LEU A 422 -4.50 18.89 -17.32
CA LEU A 422 -5.38 18.88 -16.14
C LEU A 422 -5.38 20.24 -15.43
N MET A 423 -4.22 20.86 -15.30
CA MET A 423 -4.10 22.18 -14.68
C MET A 423 -4.65 23.28 -15.58
N VAL A 424 -4.18 23.38 -16.83
CA VAL A 424 -4.47 24.51 -17.72
C VAL A 424 -5.91 24.48 -18.24
N GLY A 425 -6.38 23.31 -18.66
CA GLY A 425 -7.65 23.18 -19.35
C GLY A 425 -7.64 23.83 -20.74
N LYS A 426 -8.80 23.93 -21.36
CA LYS A 426 -9.04 24.62 -22.63
C LYS A 426 -10.53 24.96 -22.75
N LEU A 427 -10.86 26.22 -22.94
CA LEU A 427 -12.22 26.64 -23.22
C LEU A 427 -12.56 26.40 -24.69
N ASP A 428 -13.79 25.99 -24.95
CA ASP A 428 -14.36 25.76 -26.27
C ASP A 428 -15.79 26.30 -26.31
N GLU A 429 -16.09 27.14 -27.30
CA GLU A 429 -17.40 27.81 -27.43
C GLU A 429 -18.54 26.79 -27.66
N GLY A 430 -18.26 25.65 -28.30
CA GLY A 430 -19.24 24.59 -28.53
C GLY A 430 -19.56 23.73 -27.29
N GLY A 431 -18.82 23.89 -26.20
CA GLY A 431 -19.03 23.18 -24.93
C GLY A 431 -18.48 21.74 -24.91
N HIS A 432 -18.60 20.97 -25.98
CA HIS A 432 -18.17 19.56 -26.03
C HIS A 432 -16.67 19.34 -25.86
N LYS A 433 -15.85 20.31 -26.28
CA LYS A 433 -14.40 20.30 -26.17
C LYS A 433 -13.91 21.21 -25.05
N ASN A 434 -14.76 21.52 -24.11
CA ASN A 434 -14.42 22.34 -22.96
C ASN A 434 -13.73 21.49 -21.89
N PHE A 435 -12.50 21.84 -21.57
CA PHE A 435 -11.70 21.25 -20.49
C PHE A 435 -11.62 22.29 -19.37
N PRO A 436 -12.30 22.10 -18.25
CA PRO A 436 -12.37 23.13 -17.18
C PRO A 436 -11.00 23.54 -16.65
N GLY A 437 -10.02 22.62 -16.63
CA GLY A 437 -8.74 22.83 -15.98
C GLY A 437 -8.87 22.91 -14.47
N ASN A 438 -7.88 23.50 -13.82
CA ASN A 438 -7.80 23.61 -12.36
C ASN A 438 -7.96 22.26 -11.63
N ARG A 439 -7.52 21.18 -12.27
CA ARG A 439 -7.53 19.81 -11.71
C ARG A 439 -6.20 19.55 -11.01
N PRO A 440 -6.20 19.26 -9.70
CA PRO A 440 -4.97 19.13 -8.94
C PRO A 440 -4.19 17.87 -9.27
N SER A 441 -2.87 17.99 -9.24
CA SER A 441 -1.98 16.84 -9.33
C SER A 441 -0.72 16.99 -8.50
N THR A 442 -0.18 15.85 -8.07
CA THR A 442 1.17 15.70 -7.51
C THR A 442 2.01 14.92 -8.49
N PHE A 443 3.28 15.24 -8.63
CA PHE A 443 4.17 14.56 -9.56
C PHE A 443 5.40 14.02 -8.80
N PHE A 444 5.55 12.70 -8.77
CA PHE A 444 6.71 12.02 -8.18
C PHE A 444 7.70 11.63 -9.27
N VAL A 445 8.98 11.87 -9.01
CA VAL A 445 10.06 11.49 -9.92
C VAL A 445 11.08 10.64 -9.17
N PHE A 446 11.36 9.45 -9.68
CA PHE A 446 12.52 8.65 -9.29
C PHE A 446 13.65 8.90 -10.29
N GLU A 447 14.88 8.93 -9.80
CA GLU A 447 16.02 8.91 -10.71
C GLU A 447 16.05 7.60 -11.50
N LYS A 448 15.98 6.48 -10.78
CA LYS A 448 15.83 5.11 -11.31
C LYS A 448 14.86 4.33 -10.44
N LEU A 449 14.17 3.38 -11.04
CA LEU A 449 13.42 2.38 -10.27
C LEU A 449 14.44 1.33 -9.76
N THR A 450 14.72 1.36 -8.47
CA THR A 450 15.65 0.45 -7.78
C THR A 450 14.96 -0.12 -6.55
N PRO A 451 15.52 -1.16 -5.90
CA PRO A 451 15.00 -1.61 -4.62
C PRO A 451 14.87 -0.48 -3.60
N GLU A 452 15.86 0.41 -3.50
CA GLU A 452 15.84 1.54 -2.56
C GLU A 452 14.74 2.54 -2.88
N SER A 453 14.58 2.95 -4.15
CA SER A 453 13.57 3.93 -4.53
C SER A 453 12.15 3.37 -4.34
N LEU A 454 11.93 2.09 -4.63
CA LEU A 454 10.67 1.43 -4.33
C LEU A 454 10.43 1.37 -2.81
N GLY A 455 11.43 0.96 -2.04
CA GLY A 455 11.33 0.90 -0.58
C GLY A 455 10.97 2.24 0.04
N ALA A 456 11.67 3.30 -0.33
CA ALA A 456 11.40 4.66 0.14
C ALA A 456 9.98 5.14 -0.25
N PHE A 457 9.54 4.85 -1.46
CA PHE A 457 8.22 5.24 -1.96
C PHE A 457 7.08 4.56 -1.18
N LEU A 458 7.21 3.26 -0.92
CA LEU A 458 6.20 2.52 -0.15
C LEU A 458 6.15 3.01 1.31
N ALA A 459 7.30 3.23 1.94
CA ALA A 459 7.38 3.79 3.29
C ALA A 459 6.81 5.21 3.37
N MET A 460 7.02 6.03 2.34
CA MET A 460 6.39 7.35 2.22
C MET A 460 4.86 7.25 2.31
N TYR A 461 4.24 6.30 1.62
CA TYR A 461 2.78 6.11 1.69
C TYR A 461 2.33 5.55 3.04
N GLU A 462 3.10 4.65 3.67
CA GLU A 462 2.79 4.18 5.03
C GLU A 462 2.74 5.35 6.03
N HIS A 463 3.72 6.25 5.97
CA HIS A 463 3.77 7.42 6.84
C HIS A 463 2.74 8.50 6.48
N ARG A 464 2.37 8.63 5.20
CA ARG A 464 1.25 9.48 4.77
C ARG A 464 -0.07 9.02 5.38
N VAL A 465 -0.34 7.72 5.30
CA VAL A 465 -1.54 7.09 5.88
C VAL A 465 -1.56 7.25 7.39
N PHE A 466 -0.42 7.05 8.05
CA PHE A 466 -0.27 7.35 9.47
C PHE A 466 -0.61 8.81 9.79
N THR A 467 -0.06 9.76 9.01
CA THR A 467 -0.26 11.20 9.23
C THR A 467 -1.74 11.57 9.16
N SER A 468 -2.43 11.22 8.09
CA SER A 468 -3.85 11.53 7.93
C SER A 468 -4.71 10.82 8.99
N GLY A 469 -4.41 9.56 9.32
CA GLY A 469 -5.09 8.80 10.38
C GLY A 469 -4.92 9.43 11.77
N ALA A 470 -3.71 9.88 12.11
CA ALA A 470 -3.42 10.56 13.37
C ALA A 470 -4.21 11.88 13.50
N LEU A 471 -4.27 12.67 12.43
CA LEU A 471 -5.05 13.92 12.40
C LEU A 471 -6.56 13.66 12.55
N TRP A 472 -7.10 12.67 11.86
CA TRP A 472 -8.49 12.25 12.00
C TRP A 472 -8.80 11.60 13.36
N GLY A 473 -7.75 11.27 14.14
CA GLY A 473 -7.88 10.63 15.44
C GLY A 473 -8.46 9.22 15.37
N ILE A 474 -8.23 8.51 14.26
CA ILE A 474 -8.71 7.14 14.02
C ILE A 474 -7.61 6.10 14.26
N ASN A 475 -7.99 4.83 14.44
CA ASN A 475 -7.02 3.74 14.47
C ASN A 475 -6.74 3.23 13.04
N SER A 476 -5.54 3.50 12.52
CA SER A 476 -5.11 3.09 11.18
C SER A 476 -4.59 1.64 11.12
N PHE A 477 -4.53 0.90 12.22
CA PHE A 477 -3.80 -0.36 12.33
C PHE A 477 -4.67 -1.59 12.57
N ASP A 478 -5.98 -1.41 12.82
CA ASP A 478 -6.97 -2.48 12.88
C ASP A 478 -7.77 -2.60 11.55
N GLN A 479 -8.64 -3.61 11.44
CA GLN A 479 -9.48 -3.88 10.28
C GLN A 479 -10.80 -4.59 10.63
N TRP A 480 -11.51 -4.15 11.65
CA TRP A 480 -12.76 -4.77 12.11
C TRP A 480 -13.85 -4.91 11.03
N GLY A 481 -13.84 -4.03 10.02
CA GLY A 481 -14.81 -4.02 8.93
C GLY A 481 -14.82 -5.28 8.06
N VAL A 482 -13.75 -6.09 8.06
CA VAL A 482 -13.67 -7.32 7.25
C VAL A 482 -14.14 -8.58 8.01
N GLU A 483 -14.47 -8.48 9.32
CA GLU A 483 -14.76 -9.67 10.13
C GLU A 483 -16.19 -10.19 9.93
N LEU A 484 -17.18 -9.32 9.81
CA LEU A 484 -18.59 -9.72 9.68
C LEU A 484 -18.82 -10.61 8.45
N GLY A 485 -18.24 -10.25 7.30
CA GLY A 485 -18.38 -11.03 6.08
C GLY A 485 -17.85 -12.46 6.22
N LYS A 486 -16.74 -12.67 6.93
CA LYS A 486 -16.18 -13.99 7.21
C LYS A 486 -17.10 -14.85 8.09
N VAL A 487 -17.75 -14.24 9.09
CA VAL A 487 -18.72 -14.93 9.95
C VAL A 487 -19.92 -15.40 9.14
N LEU A 488 -20.49 -14.50 8.31
CA LEU A 488 -21.63 -14.84 7.46
C LEU A 488 -21.29 -15.87 6.39
N ALA A 489 -20.09 -15.81 5.80
CA ALA A 489 -19.66 -16.80 4.80
C ALA A 489 -19.63 -18.22 5.38
N LYS A 490 -19.12 -18.40 6.60
CA LYS A 490 -19.10 -19.70 7.30
C LYS A 490 -20.50 -20.27 7.58
N ASP A 491 -21.50 -19.40 7.78
CA ASP A 491 -22.89 -19.81 7.94
C ASP A 491 -23.54 -20.17 6.58
N ILE A 492 -23.23 -19.41 5.52
CA ILE A 492 -23.83 -19.60 4.20
C ILE A 492 -23.23 -20.80 3.45
N GLU A 493 -21.94 -21.08 3.58
CA GLU A 493 -21.24 -22.13 2.86
C GLU A 493 -21.93 -23.51 2.93
N PRO A 494 -22.27 -24.07 4.13
CA PRO A 494 -22.98 -25.35 4.21
C PRO A 494 -24.40 -25.30 3.65
N ARG A 495 -25.01 -24.12 3.61
CA ARG A 495 -26.36 -23.92 3.07
C ARG A 495 -26.43 -24.02 1.55
N LEU A 496 -25.32 -23.81 0.83
CA LEU A 496 -25.24 -24.04 -0.63
C LEU A 496 -25.53 -25.48 -0.98
N ALA A 497 -25.11 -26.44 -0.13
CA ALA A 497 -25.40 -27.88 -0.35
C ALA A 497 -26.75 -28.32 0.23
N SER A 498 -27.19 -27.77 1.38
CA SER A 498 -28.43 -28.18 2.04
C SER A 498 -29.67 -27.48 1.51
N GLY A 499 -29.54 -26.33 0.87
CA GLY A 499 -30.67 -25.50 0.41
C GLY A 499 -31.43 -24.81 1.56
N ASP A 500 -30.92 -24.86 2.80
CA ASP A 500 -31.58 -24.22 3.96
C ASP A 500 -31.53 -22.70 3.86
N VAL A 501 -32.68 -22.09 3.84
CA VAL A 501 -32.85 -20.61 3.75
C VAL A 501 -33.40 -19.99 5.02
N MET A 502 -33.57 -20.77 6.09
CA MET A 502 -34.16 -20.29 7.34
C MET A 502 -33.34 -19.17 7.95
N GLY A 503 -33.99 -18.06 8.28
CA GLY A 503 -33.34 -16.87 8.88
C GLY A 503 -32.60 -15.95 7.92
N LEU A 504 -32.53 -16.28 6.63
CA LEU A 504 -31.94 -15.40 5.61
C LEU A 504 -32.96 -14.38 5.11
N ASP A 505 -32.50 -13.21 4.70
CA ASP A 505 -33.31 -12.25 3.95
C ASP A 505 -33.72 -12.81 2.58
N ALA A 506 -34.79 -12.24 2.00
CA ALA A 506 -35.37 -12.76 0.76
C ALA A 506 -34.39 -12.74 -0.44
N SER A 507 -33.46 -11.78 -0.50
CA SER A 507 -32.46 -11.71 -1.57
C SER A 507 -31.43 -12.81 -1.43
N THR A 508 -30.83 -12.96 -0.25
CA THR A 508 -29.83 -14.01 0.03
C THR A 508 -30.44 -15.40 -0.14
N ALA A 509 -31.67 -15.63 0.36
CA ALA A 509 -32.41 -16.86 0.17
C ALA A 509 -32.68 -17.18 -1.32
N GLY A 510 -33.07 -16.17 -2.08
CA GLY A 510 -33.31 -16.29 -3.53
C GLY A 510 -32.06 -16.62 -4.33
N LEU A 511 -30.94 -15.98 -4.00
CA LEU A 511 -29.64 -16.22 -4.63
C LEU A 511 -29.10 -17.62 -4.25
N LEU A 512 -29.21 -18.03 -2.98
CA LEU A 512 -28.78 -19.35 -2.52
C LEU A 512 -29.50 -20.47 -3.30
N LYS A 513 -30.80 -20.34 -3.56
CA LYS A 513 -31.56 -21.30 -4.39
C LYS A 513 -31.10 -21.34 -5.85
N ARG A 514 -30.47 -20.30 -6.36
CA ARG A 514 -29.96 -20.26 -7.74
C ARG A 514 -28.52 -20.74 -7.85
N LEU A 515 -27.73 -20.61 -6.79
CA LEU A 515 -26.32 -20.95 -6.76
C LEU A 515 -26.04 -22.31 -6.10
N GLY A 516 -26.95 -22.78 -5.25
CA GLY A 516 -26.88 -24.11 -4.66
C GLY A 516 -27.10 -25.19 -5.71
N SER A 517 -26.47 -26.35 -5.52
CA SER A 517 -26.53 -27.55 -6.39
C SER A 517 -27.78 -28.37 -6.09
#